data_967c1a0ccd9c168a3c273b807956b83a
#
_entry.id   967c1a0ccd9c168a3c273b807956b83a
#
_cell.length_a   1.000
_cell.length_b   1.000
_cell.length_c   1.000
_cell.angle_alpha   90.00
_cell.angle_beta   90.00
_cell.angle_gamma   90.00
#
_symmetry.space_group_name_H-M   'P 1'
#
loop_
_entity.id
_entity.type
_entity.pdbx_description
1 polymer ?
#
loop_
_entity_poly.entity_id
_entity_poly.type
_entity_poly.pdbx_seq_one_letter_code
_entity_poly.pdbx_strand_id
1 'polypeptide(L)'
;MTVGVRFRTPVLRYVRFRGEAPPVDAFVVVRTGRGLEVGRVRTPPVDRPASGEVVRLASKEDLDRAARLRARAEEALHFVRARFREEGVRAKVLGCDFTLDGRHLVIHYSAEERVNLRRFAPELARALGARIEFVAEGPREEAQYLGTLGACGMESCCSTWLQGFAQVSIKLARDQQLPLNPEKISGPCGRLLCCLTYEHPVYQELLKELPKKNARVCTKAGLCGKVQKVNPLKGTVELH
;
A
#
# COMPACT_ATOMS: atom_id res chain seq x y z
N MET A 1 19.52 4.23 -11.68
CA MET A 1 18.77 4.79 -10.54
C MET A 1 17.31 4.98 -10.91
N THR A 2 16.43 4.97 -9.92
CA THR A 2 14.97 5.13 -10.07
C THR A 2 14.46 6.13 -9.04
N VAL A 3 13.30 6.73 -9.29
CA VAL A 3 12.54 7.52 -8.32
C VAL A 3 11.19 6.86 -8.06
N GLY A 4 10.71 6.95 -6.84
CA GLY A 4 9.37 6.46 -6.50
C GLY A 4 8.31 7.49 -6.92
N VAL A 5 7.41 7.08 -7.80
CA VAL A 5 6.33 7.91 -8.33
C VAL A 5 4.99 7.36 -7.85
N ARG A 6 4.14 8.24 -7.31
CA ARG A 6 2.76 7.93 -6.97
C ARG A 6 1.87 8.37 -8.11
N PHE A 7 1.17 7.42 -8.70
CA PHE A 7 0.07 7.65 -9.63
C PHE A 7 -1.23 7.87 -8.84
N ARG A 8 -2.36 7.63 -9.44
CA ARG A 8 -3.64 7.70 -8.74
C ARG A 8 -3.77 6.63 -7.64
N THR A 9 -3.23 5.45 -7.90
CA THR A 9 -3.17 4.40 -6.88
C THR A 9 -2.24 4.79 -5.73
N PRO A 10 -2.54 4.43 -4.48
CA PRO A 10 -1.68 4.76 -3.34
C PRO A 10 -0.30 4.08 -3.39
N VAL A 11 -0.14 3.05 -4.22
CA VAL A 11 1.10 2.29 -4.36
C VAL A 11 2.16 3.08 -5.13
N LEU A 12 3.36 3.20 -4.55
CA LEU A 12 4.52 3.74 -5.26
C LEU A 12 5.00 2.76 -6.33
N ARG A 13 5.27 3.30 -7.53
CA ARG A 13 5.99 2.59 -8.59
C ARG A 13 7.35 3.23 -8.80
N TYR A 14 8.39 2.42 -8.85
CA TYR A 14 9.73 2.92 -9.14
C TYR A 14 9.93 3.02 -10.65
N VAL A 15 10.38 4.18 -11.11
CA VAL A 15 10.55 4.48 -12.53
C VAL A 15 11.96 4.99 -12.78
N ARG A 16 12.57 4.56 -13.89
CA ARG A 16 13.90 5.00 -14.31
C ARG A 16 13.82 6.43 -14.83
N PHE A 17 14.86 7.20 -14.61
CA PHE A 17 15.04 8.52 -15.22
C PHE A 17 16.39 8.59 -15.93
N ARG A 18 16.52 9.50 -16.89
CA ARG A 18 17.77 9.80 -17.60
C ARG A 18 18.19 11.23 -17.25
N GLY A 19 19.50 11.45 -17.11
CA GLY A 19 20.04 12.77 -16.75
C GLY A 19 19.77 13.15 -15.30
N GLU A 20 19.36 14.38 -15.08
CA GLU A 20 19.07 14.92 -13.75
C GLU A 20 17.81 14.27 -13.14
N ALA A 21 17.87 13.99 -11.84
CA ALA A 21 16.74 13.41 -11.13
C ALA A 21 15.60 14.42 -11.00
N PRO A 22 14.36 14.04 -11.31
CA PRO A 22 13.24 14.93 -11.11
C PRO A 22 13.07 15.23 -9.60
N PRO A 23 12.79 16.50 -9.23
CA PRO A 23 12.62 16.90 -7.83
C PRO A 23 11.49 16.11 -7.15
N VAL A 24 11.64 15.90 -5.83
CA VAL A 24 10.54 15.36 -5.01
C VAL A 24 9.36 16.32 -5.10
N ASP A 25 8.16 15.77 -5.15
CA ASP A 25 6.88 16.44 -5.35
C ASP A 25 6.63 17.03 -6.75
N ALA A 26 7.61 16.96 -7.67
CA ALA A 26 7.35 17.29 -9.07
C ALA A 26 6.39 16.30 -9.73
N PHE A 27 5.58 16.81 -10.66
CA PHE A 27 4.77 15.96 -11.53
C PHE A 27 5.57 15.56 -12.76
N VAL A 28 5.51 14.28 -13.11
CA VAL A 28 6.24 13.70 -14.24
C VAL A 28 5.30 12.91 -15.14
N VAL A 29 5.60 12.93 -16.44
CA VAL A 29 5.00 12.02 -17.41
C VAL A 29 5.87 10.78 -17.48
N VAL A 30 5.28 9.63 -17.21
CA VAL A 30 5.95 8.33 -17.15
C VAL A 30 5.42 7.44 -18.27
N ARG A 31 6.31 6.77 -18.96
CA ARG A 31 5.98 5.68 -19.88
C ARG A 31 5.97 4.37 -19.10
N THR A 32 4.81 3.75 -19.06
CA THR A 32 4.60 2.42 -18.47
C THR A 32 4.26 1.40 -19.56
N GLY A 33 4.09 0.13 -19.19
CA GLY A 33 3.60 -0.88 -20.13
C GLY A 33 2.17 -0.63 -20.68
N ARG A 34 1.43 0.29 -20.04
CA ARG A 34 0.05 0.66 -20.42
C ARG A 34 0.00 1.87 -21.34
N GLY A 35 1.01 2.73 -21.29
CA GLY A 35 1.08 3.98 -22.04
C GLY A 35 1.72 5.09 -21.21
N LEU A 36 1.35 6.34 -21.51
CA LEU A 36 1.79 7.50 -20.74
C LEU A 36 0.84 7.74 -19.58
N GLU A 37 1.41 7.96 -18.41
CA GLU A 37 0.70 8.25 -17.17
C GLU A 37 1.33 9.46 -16.48
N VAL A 38 0.54 10.28 -15.79
CA VAL A 38 1.05 11.37 -14.95
C VAL A 38 1.12 10.90 -13.50
N GLY A 39 2.27 11.11 -12.87
CA GLY A 39 2.46 10.78 -11.46
C GLY A 39 3.27 11.85 -10.74
N ARG A 40 3.25 11.83 -9.40
CA ARG A 40 4.01 12.74 -8.54
C ARG A 40 5.19 12.01 -7.94
N VAL A 41 6.38 12.57 -8.06
CA VAL A 41 7.60 12.03 -7.45
C VAL A 41 7.48 12.11 -5.93
N ARG A 42 7.76 11.00 -5.24
CA ARG A 42 7.59 10.91 -3.77
C ARG A 42 8.86 10.47 -3.04
N THR A 43 9.88 10.02 -3.76
CA THR A 43 11.16 9.64 -3.15
C THR A 43 12.32 10.30 -3.89
N PRO A 44 13.44 10.57 -3.21
CA PRO A 44 14.70 10.85 -3.87
C PRO A 44 15.16 9.63 -4.71
N PRO A 45 16.23 9.76 -5.50
CA PRO A 45 16.80 8.65 -6.25
C PRO A 45 17.18 7.47 -5.35
N VAL A 46 16.75 6.27 -5.76
CA VAL A 46 17.01 5.00 -5.07
C VAL A 46 17.40 3.93 -6.09
N ASP A 47 18.05 2.87 -5.62
CA ASP A 47 18.32 1.71 -6.47
C ASP A 47 17.24 0.64 -6.26
N ARG A 48 16.26 0.63 -7.14
CA ARG A 48 15.12 -0.31 -7.15
C ARG A 48 14.80 -0.73 -8.59
N PRO A 49 14.23 -1.93 -8.81
CA PRO A 49 13.76 -2.34 -10.13
C PRO A 49 12.75 -1.35 -10.70
N ALA A 50 12.92 -0.96 -11.96
CA ALA A 50 12.05 -0.01 -12.63
C ALA A 50 10.84 -0.71 -13.28
N SER A 51 9.65 -0.14 -13.11
CA SER A 51 8.40 -0.53 -13.77
C SER A 51 7.99 0.42 -14.91
N GLY A 52 8.82 1.41 -15.22
CA GLY A 52 8.59 2.40 -16.26
C GLY A 52 9.75 3.39 -16.38
N GLU A 53 9.58 4.41 -17.21
CA GLU A 53 10.60 5.43 -17.47
C GLU A 53 9.97 6.83 -17.45
N VAL A 54 10.61 7.77 -16.75
CA VAL A 54 10.27 9.19 -16.82
C VAL A 54 10.61 9.72 -18.19
N VAL A 55 9.61 10.26 -18.90
CA VAL A 55 9.78 10.86 -20.22
C VAL A 55 10.18 12.31 -20.09
N ARG A 56 9.52 13.07 -19.21
CA ARG A 56 9.74 14.48 -18.93
C ARG A 56 8.97 14.95 -17.69
N LEU A 57 9.24 16.15 -17.24
CA LEU A 57 8.36 16.85 -16.31
C LEU A 57 7.00 17.08 -16.96
N ALA A 58 5.93 17.04 -16.16
CA ALA A 58 4.58 17.30 -16.66
C ALA A 58 4.39 18.80 -16.92
N SER A 59 3.87 19.14 -18.10
CA SER A 59 3.44 20.50 -18.42
C SER A 59 2.08 20.82 -17.79
N LYS A 60 1.68 22.09 -17.84
CA LYS A 60 0.34 22.51 -17.41
C LYS A 60 -0.74 21.79 -18.21
N GLU A 61 -0.55 21.64 -19.51
CA GLU A 61 -1.50 20.94 -20.40
C GLU A 61 -1.64 19.45 -20.03
N ASP A 62 -0.53 18.79 -19.62
CA ASP A 62 -0.59 17.40 -19.12
C ASP A 62 -1.42 17.30 -17.84
N LEU A 63 -1.25 18.25 -16.92
CA LEU A 63 -2.00 18.28 -15.67
C LEU A 63 -3.48 18.57 -15.90
N ASP A 64 -3.81 19.50 -16.78
CA ASP A 64 -5.19 19.81 -17.17
C ASP A 64 -5.84 18.61 -17.86
N ARG A 65 -5.10 17.92 -18.73
CA ARG A 65 -5.55 16.69 -19.37
C ARG A 65 -5.76 15.57 -18.36
N ALA A 66 -4.83 15.37 -17.44
CA ALA A 66 -4.96 14.40 -16.37
C ALA A 66 -6.17 14.69 -15.47
N ALA A 67 -6.48 15.97 -15.19
CA ALA A 67 -7.66 16.37 -14.44
C ALA A 67 -8.96 16.01 -15.17
N ARG A 68 -9.06 16.28 -16.48
CA ARG A 68 -10.23 15.88 -17.29
C ARG A 68 -10.39 14.36 -17.36
N LEU A 69 -9.29 13.61 -17.52
CA LEU A 69 -9.32 12.16 -17.54
C LEU A 69 -9.71 11.57 -16.17
N ARG A 70 -9.39 12.28 -15.07
CA ARG A 70 -9.82 11.89 -13.73
C ARG A 70 -11.34 12.00 -13.57
N ALA A 71 -11.94 13.10 -14.03
CA ALA A 71 -13.40 13.24 -14.03
C ALA A 71 -14.07 12.14 -14.87
N ARG A 72 -13.56 11.88 -16.07
CA ARG A 72 -14.03 10.79 -16.94
C ARG A 72 -13.87 9.41 -16.27
N ALA A 73 -12.83 9.19 -15.48
CA ALA A 73 -12.60 7.95 -14.75
C ALA A 73 -13.60 7.74 -13.59
N GLU A 74 -14.05 8.83 -12.94
CA GLU A 74 -15.13 8.75 -11.95
C GLU A 74 -16.47 8.36 -12.60
N GLU A 75 -16.79 8.95 -13.74
CA GLU A 75 -17.99 8.57 -14.52
C GLU A 75 -17.91 7.09 -14.95
N ALA A 76 -16.74 6.65 -15.45
CA ALA A 76 -16.51 5.26 -15.81
C ALA A 76 -16.65 4.33 -14.59
N LEU A 77 -16.16 4.73 -13.41
CA LEU A 77 -16.31 3.97 -12.16
C LEU A 77 -17.79 3.74 -11.80
N HIS A 78 -18.59 4.79 -11.88
CA HIS A 78 -20.04 4.70 -11.61
C HIS A 78 -20.72 3.78 -12.63
N PHE A 79 -20.39 3.92 -13.90
CA PHE A 79 -20.95 3.10 -14.97
C PHE A 79 -20.60 1.61 -14.78
N VAL A 80 -19.35 1.28 -14.53
CA VAL A 80 -18.89 -0.11 -14.31
C VAL A 80 -19.54 -0.72 -13.07
N ARG A 81 -19.66 0.05 -11.98
CA ARG A 81 -20.33 -0.40 -10.75
C ARG A 81 -21.80 -0.72 -10.99
N ALA A 82 -22.52 0.13 -11.72
CA ALA A 82 -23.92 -0.10 -12.08
C ALA A 82 -24.03 -1.38 -12.91
N ARG A 83 -23.19 -1.52 -13.93
CA ARG A 83 -23.22 -2.68 -14.82
C ARG A 83 -22.90 -4.00 -14.11
N PHE A 84 -21.92 -4.00 -13.18
CA PHE A 84 -21.61 -5.19 -12.37
C PHE A 84 -22.76 -5.57 -11.44
N ARG A 85 -23.48 -4.59 -10.91
CA ARG A 85 -24.65 -4.83 -10.05
C ARG A 85 -25.81 -5.45 -10.86
N GLU A 86 -26.11 -4.93 -12.04
CA GLU A 86 -27.13 -5.43 -12.94
C GLU A 86 -26.89 -6.89 -13.37
N GLU A 87 -25.63 -7.23 -13.62
CA GLU A 87 -25.20 -8.58 -14.02
C GLU A 87 -24.94 -9.53 -12.83
N GLY A 88 -25.16 -9.09 -11.60
CA GLY A 88 -24.93 -9.89 -10.41
C GLY A 88 -23.46 -10.32 -10.21
N VAL A 89 -22.50 -9.50 -10.68
CA VAL A 89 -21.07 -9.80 -10.57
C VAL A 89 -20.61 -9.64 -9.13
N ARG A 90 -20.08 -10.69 -8.53
CA ARG A 90 -19.50 -10.70 -7.17
C ARG A 90 -18.09 -10.12 -7.16
N ALA A 91 -17.95 -8.88 -7.58
CA ALA A 91 -16.69 -8.12 -7.55
C ALA A 91 -16.97 -6.67 -7.16
N LYS A 92 -16.10 -6.10 -6.34
CA LYS A 92 -16.14 -4.71 -5.89
C LYS A 92 -15.17 -3.90 -6.74
N VAL A 93 -15.70 -2.95 -7.51
CA VAL A 93 -14.86 -2.04 -8.31
C VAL A 93 -14.31 -0.96 -7.40
N LEU A 94 -12.97 -0.89 -7.27
CA LEU A 94 -12.25 0.01 -6.38
C LEU A 94 -11.98 1.36 -7.03
N GLY A 95 -11.49 1.34 -8.28
CA GLY A 95 -11.13 2.53 -9.02
C GLY A 95 -11.00 2.29 -10.52
N CYS A 96 -10.98 3.38 -11.27
CA CYS A 96 -10.75 3.41 -12.70
C CYS A 96 -9.68 4.45 -13.01
N ASP A 97 -8.73 4.13 -13.90
CA ASP A 97 -7.64 5.01 -14.29
C ASP A 97 -7.41 5.00 -15.79
N PHE A 98 -7.45 6.18 -16.42
CA PHE A 98 -7.08 6.33 -17.83
C PHE A 98 -5.59 6.64 -17.98
N THR A 99 -4.98 6.07 -19.03
CA THR A 99 -3.70 6.59 -19.54
C THR A 99 -3.86 8.01 -20.05
N LEU A 100 -2.76 8.78 -20.12
CA LEU A 100 -2.79 10.21 -20.50
C LEU A 100 -3.33 10.47 -21.90
N ASP A 101 -3.27 9.47 -22.80
CA ASP A 101 -3.89 9.53 -24.14
C ASP A 101 -5.40 9.24 -24.14
N GLY A 102 -5.92 8.75 -23.01
CA GLY A 102 -7.34 8.40 -22.83
C GLY A 102 -7.79 7.12 -23.56
N ARG A 103 -6.84 6.35 -24.11
CA ARG A 103 -7.13 5.16 -24.95
C ARG A 103 -7.14 3.86 -24.15
N HIS A 104 -6.56 3.84 -22.97
CA HIS A 104 -6.52 2.67 -22.10
C HIS A 104 -7.14 2.99 -20.75
N LEU A 105 -8.09 2.18 -20.33
CA LEU A 105 -8.76 2.26 -19.03
C LEU A 105 -8.42 1.03 -18.21
N VAL A 106 -7.82 1.25 -17.06
CA VAL A 106 -7.56 0.23 -16.06
C VAL A 106 -8.67 0.26 -15.03
N ILE A 107 -9.31 -0.89 -14.80
CA ILE A 107 -10.37 -1.07 -13.80
C ILE A 107 -9.80 -1.95 -12.70
N HIS A 108 -9.60 -1.35 -11.52
CA HIS A 108 -9.15 -2.03 -10.32
C HIS A 108 -10.34 -2.62 -9.57
N TYR A 109 -10.29 -3.88 -9.23
CA TYR A 109 -11.39 -4.56 -8.53
C TYR A 109 -10.85 -5.54 -7.47
N SER A 110 -11.64 -5.80 -6.45
CA SER A 110 -11.45 -6.91 -5.52
C SER A 110 -12.58 -7.91 -5.63
N ALA A 111 -12.28 -9.19 -5.44
CA ALA A 111 -13.25 -10.27 -5.40
C ALA A 111 -12.73 -11.40 -4.50
N GLU A 112 -13.62 -12.05 -3.76
CA GLU A 112 -13.29 -13.20 -2.90
C GLU A 112 -12.96 -14.44 -3.73
N GLU A 113 -13.62 -14.59 -4.88
CA GLU A 113 -13.43 -15.70 -5.81
C GLU A 113 -12.99 -15.22 -7.18
N ARG A 114 -12.48 -16.11 -8.02
CA ARG A 114 -12.15 -15.81 -9.41
C ARG A 114 -13.39 -15.46 -10.20
N VAL A 115 -13.46 -14.22 -10.68
CA VAL A 115 -14.54 -13.73 -11.54
C VAL A 115 -14.05 -13.59 -12.98
N ASN A 116 -14.81 -14.10 -13.94
CA ASN A 116 -14.49 -13.94 -15.36
C ASN A 116 -15.06 -12.59 -15.87
N LEU A 117 -14.27 -11.55 -15.78
CA LEU A 117 -14.64 -10.20 -16.24
C LEU A 117 -14.35 -9.96 -17.74
N ARG A 118 -13.64 -10.88 -18.42
CA ARG A 118 -13.28 -10.71 -19.84
C ARG A 118 -14.50 -10.55 -20.73
N ARG A 119 -15.62 -11.16 -20.39
CA ARG A 119 -16.88 -11.04 -21.16
C ARG A 119 -17.42 -9.62 -21.23
N PHE A 120 -17.12 -8.77 -20.21
CA PHE A 120 -17.55 -7.38 -20.17
C PHE A 120 -16.64 -6.43 -20.95
N ALA A 121 -15.40 -6.83 -21.24
CA ALA A 121 -14.41 -5.95 -21.87
C ALA A 121 -14.88 -5.36 -23.22
N PRO A 122 -15.50 -6.10 -24.16
CA PRO A 122 -15.93 -5.53 -25.43
C PRO A 122 -17.06 -4.50 -25.29
N GLU A 123 -17.99 -4.73 -24.37
CA GLU A 123 -19.10 -3.83 -24.08
C GLU A 123 -18.60 -2.53 -23.47
N LEU A 124 -17.79 -2.66 -22.39
CA LEU A 124 -17.20 -1.52 -21.70
C LEU A 124 -16.27 -0.72 -22.62
N ALA A 125 -15.52 -1.39 -23.49
CA ALA A 125 -14.63 -0.71 -24.45
C ALA A 125 -15.43 0.16 -25.44
N ARG A 126 -16.58 -0.33 -25.92
CA ARG A 126 -17.48 0.45 -26.79
C ARG A 126 -18.12 1.62 -26.04
N ALA A 127 -18.63 1.38 -24.84
CA ALA A 127 -19.32 2.41 -24.05
C ALA A 127 -18.36 3.51 -23.58
N LEU A 128 -17.14 3.14 -23.16
CA LEU A 128 -16.16 4.07 -22.57
C LEU A 128 -15.12 4.59 -23.58
N GLY A 129 -15.13 4.08 -24.81
CA GLY A 129 -14.22 4.51 -25.88
C GLY A 129 -12.74 4.28 -25.54
N ALA A 130 -12.40 3.18 -24.86
CA ALA A 130 -11.06 2.86 -24.43
C ALA A 130 -10.85 1.34 -24.36
N ARG A 131 -9.60 0.89 -24.52
CA ARG A 131 -9.21 -0.49 -24.23
C ARG A 131 -9.32 -0.76 -22.74
N ILE A 132 -9.96 -1.84 -22.36
CA ILE A 132 -10.20 -2.20 -20.96
C ILE A 132 -9.15 -3.20 -20.47
N GLU A 133 -8.57 -2.92 -19.31
CA GLU A 133 -7.75 -3.84 -18.53
C GLU A 133 -8.36 -4.01 -17.15
N PHE A 134 -8.60 -5.24 -16.70
CA PHE A 134 -9.04 -5.55 -15.36
C PHE A 134 -7.85 -5.97 -14.50
N VAL A 135 -7.66 -5.30 -13.37
CA VAL A 135 -6.61 -5.60 -12.39
C VAL A 135 -7.26 -6.04 -11.09
N ALA A 136 -7.02 -7.30 -10.74
CA ALA A 136 -7.46 -7.84 -9.44
C ALA A 136 -6.53 -7.35 -8.33
N GLU A 137 -7.11 -6.74 -7.32
CA GLU A 137 -6.41 -6.24 -6.15
C GLU A 137 -6.64 -7.17 -4.95
N GLY A 138 -5.60 -7.34 -4.14
CA GLY A 138 -5.70 -8.10 -2.91
C GLY A 138 -6.35 -7.30 -1.77
N PRO A 139 -6.64 -7.95 -0.62
CA PRO A 139 -7.32 -7.28 0.50
C PRO A 139 -6.57 -6.08 1.08
N ARG A 140 -5.23 -6.06 1.01
CA ARG A 140 -4.43 -4.91 1.48
C ARG A 140 -4.51 -3.76 0.50
N GLU A 141 -4.43 -4.03 -0.79
CA GLU A 141 -4.57 -3.06 -1.87
C GLU A 141 -5.99 -2.47 -1.85
N GLU A 142 -7.02 -3.28 -1.60
CA GLU A 142 -8.38 -2.79 -1.36
C GLU A 142 -8.44 -1.81 -0.18
N ALA A 143 -7.84 -2.17 0.97
CA ALA A 143 -7.78 -1.29 2.14
C ALA A 143 -7.02 0.03 1.84
N GLN A 144 -6.00 -0.01 0.96
CA GLN A 144 -5.30 1.19 0.49
C GLN A 144 -6.21 2.10 -0.34
N TYR A 145 -7.01 1.53 -1.24
CA TYR A 145 -7.97 2.30 -2.06
C TYR A 145 -9.07 2.94 -1.21
N LEU A 146 -9.55 2.25 -0.19
CA LEU A 146 -10.62 2.73 0.68
C LEU A 146 -10.17 3.78 1.69
N GLY A 147 -8.87 3.84 2.00
CA GLY A 147 -8.36 4.77 3.00
C GLY A 147 -8.88 4.44 4.39
N THR A 148 -8.49 3.29 4.94
CA THR A 148 -8.97 2.78 6.22
C THR A 148 -8.16 3.31 7.41
N LEU A 149 -8.74 3.29 8.62
CA LEU A 149 -8.05 3.56 9.86
C LEU A 149 -7.47 2.27 10.46
N GLY A 150 -6.26 2.34 10.97
CA GLY A 150 -5.64 1.27 11.73
C GLY A 150 -6.20 1.14 13.15
N ALA A 151 -5.90 0.04 13.84
CA ALA A 151 -6.25 -0.17 15.25
C ALA A 151 -5.64 0.89 16.19
N CYS A 152 -4.61 1.61 15.74
CA CYS A 152 -3.98 2.74 16.45
C CYS A 152 -4.73 4.07 16.28
N GLY A 153 -5.84 4.12 15.52
CA GLY A 153 -6.61 5.34 15.23
C GLY A 153 -6.02 6.25 14.15
N MET A 154 -4.85 5.88 13.60
CA MET A 154 -4.21 6.61 12.49
C MET A 154 -4.65 6.03 11.14
N GLU A 155 -4.54 6.83 10.06
CA GLU A 155 -4.68 6.29 8.72
C GLU A 155 -3.76 5.08 8.52
N SER A 156 -4.23 4.08 7.77
CA SER A 156 -3.48 2.85 7.57
C SER A 156 -2.10 3.13 6.95
N CYS A 157 -1.04 2.56 7.54
CA CYS A 157 0.34 2.77 7.08
C CYS A 157 0.51 2.46 5.60
N CYS A 158 -0.22 1.47 5.08
CA CYS A 158 -0.17 1.07 3.68
C CYS A 158 -0.75 2.13 2.72
N SER A 159 -1.73 2.94 3.13
CA SER A 159 -2.27 4.02 2.30
C SER A 159 -1.44 5.32 2.38
N THR A 160 -0.62 5.47 3.41
CA THR A 160 0.14 6.71 3.65
C THR A 160 1.61 6.60 3.24
N TRP A 161 2.43 5.91 4.01
CA TRP A 161 3.89 5.95 3.89
C TRP A 161 4.58 4.59 3.72
N LEU A 162 3.99 3.48 4.27
CA LEU A 162 4.64 2.17 4.23
C LEU A 162 4.52 1.55 2.84
N GLN A 163 5.66 1.42 2.17
CA GLN A 163 5.77 0.83 0.84
C GLN A 163 6.61 -0.44 0.89
N GLY A 164 6.18 -1.47 0.16
CA GLY A 164 6.85 -2.77 0.14
C GLY A 164 6.59 -3.56 1.41
N PHE A 165 5.86 -4.65 1.29
CA PHE A 165 5.41 -5.45 2.43
C PHE A 165 6.21 -6.72 2.52
N ALA A 166 7.05 -6.82 3.56
CA ALA A 166 7.66 -8.09 3.94
C ALA A 166 6.60 -9.03 4.52
N GLN A 167 6.88 -10.32 4.48
CA GLN A 167 6.03 -11.32 5.13
C GLN A 167 5.96 -11.06 6.63
N VAL A 168 4.74 -11.02 7.17
CA VAL A 168 4.48 -10.89 8.59
C VAL A 168 4.18 -12.26 9.18
N SER A 169 4.82 -12.61 10.28
CA SER A 169 4.56 -13.86 11.01
C SER A 169 4.04 -13.57 12.41
N ILE A 170 3.28 -14.51 12.98
CA ILE A 170 2.78 -14.43 14.37
C ILE A 170 3.93 -14.36 15.38
N LYS A 171 5.13 -14.87 15.02
CA LYS A 171 6.33 -14.77 15.84
C LYS A 171 6.66 -13.32 16.17
N LEU A 172 6.52 -12.40 15.20
CA LEU A 172 6.78 -10.96 15.41
C LEU A 172 5.86 -10.35 16.49
N ALA A 173 4.59 -10.75 16.48
CA ALA A 173 3.65 -10.32 17.53
C ALA A 173 4.05 -10.85 18.92
N ARG A 174 4.54 -12.09 18.98
CA ARG A 174 5.03 -12.70 20.22
C ARG A 174 6.28 -12.00 20.71
N ASP A 175 7.24 -11.73 19.85
CA ASP A 175 8.49 -11.03 20.20
C ASP A 175 8.19 -9.60 20.71
N GLN A 176 7.16 -8.96 20.19
CA GLN A 176 6.65 -7.65 20.64
C GLN A 176 5.68 -7.75 21.82
N GLN A 177 5.48 -8.93 22.38
CA GLN A 177 4.64 -9.21 23.53
C GLN A 177 3.17 -8.77 23.38
N LEU A 178 2.67 -8.79 22.16
CA LEU A 178 1.27 -8.53 21.89
C LEU A 178 0.41 -9.76 22.20
N PRO A 179 -0.84 -9.56 22.66
CA PRO A 179 -1.79 -10.66 22.79
C PRO A 179 -2.04 -11.29 21.42
N LEU A 180 -1.98 -12.62 21.36
CA LEU A 180 -2.12 -13.38 20.09
C LEU A 180 -3.59 -13.52 19.63
N ASN A 181 -4.47 -12.66 20.12
CA ASN A 181 -5.84 -12.60 19.62
C ASN A 181 -5.82 -12.04 18.19
N PRO A 182 -6.40 -12.75 17.19
CA PRO A 182 -6.47 -12.30 15.81
C PRO A 182 -6.97 -10.87 15.63
N GLU A 183 -7.97 -10.43 16.39
CA GLU A 183 -8.50 -9.07 16.36
C GLU A 183 -7.48 -7.99 16.74
N LYS A 184 -6.50 -8.32 17.61
CA LYS A 184 -5.47 -7.40 18.08
C LYS A 184 -4.24 -7.34 17.20
N ILE A 185 -4.00 -8.38 16.39
CA ILE A 185 -2.82 -8.49 15.54
C ILE A 185 -3.13 -8.44 14.04
N SER A 186 -4.42 -8.24 13.67
CA SER A 186 -4.86 -8.06 12.28
C SER A 186 -5.21 -6.61 12.00
N GLY A 187 -4.90 -6.17 10.78
CA GLY A 187 -5.27 -4.86 10.28
C GLY A 187 -6.65 -4.86 9.62
N PRO A 188 -7.13 -3.69 9.17
CA PRO A 188 -8.43 -3.55 8.49
C PRO A 188 -8.50 -4.35 7.17
N CYS A 189 -7.37 -4.74 6.61
CA CYS A 189 -7.29 -5.63 5.44
C CYS A 189 -7.46 -7.13 5.79
N GLY A 190 -7.72 -7.49 7.05
CA GLY A 190 -7.82 -8.88 7.51
C GLY A 190 -6.49 -9.64 7.60
N ARG A 191 -5.37 -9.05 7.17
CA ARG A 191 -4.02 -9.64 7.29
C ARG A 191 -3.34 -9.17 8.56
N LEU A 192 -2.30 -9.90 8.99
CA LEU A 192 -1.46 -9.47 10.11
C LEU A 192 -0.94 -8.04 9.91
N LEU A 193 -0.85 -7.29 11.00
CA LEU A 193 -0.40 -5.91 11.03
C LEU A 193 0.99 -5.76 10.41
N CYS A 194 1.10 -4.96 9.36
CA CYS A 194 2.37 -4.70 8.67
C CYS A 194 3.37 -3.90 9.53
N CYS A 195 2.89 -3.13 10.52
CA CYS A 195 3.75 -2.44 11.48
C CYS A 195 4.56 -3.39 12.35
N LEU A 196 4.11 -4.63 12.59
CA LEU A 196 4.88 -5.64 13.32
C LEU A 196 6.26 -5.88 12.70
N THR A 197 6.32 -6.01 11.39
CA THR A 197 7.60 -6.20 10.68
C THR A 197 8.41 -4.91 10.66
N TYR A 198 7.77 -3.78 10.49
CA TYR A 198 8.44 -2.48 10.45
C TYR A 198 9.10 -2.12 11.78
N GLU A 199 8.41 -2.37 12.90
CA GLU A 199 8.88 -2.05 14.25
C GLU A 199 9.83 -3.11 14.83
N HIS A 200 9.83 -4.33 14.29
CA HIS A 200 10.56 -5.47 14.85
C HIS A 200 12.06 -5.22 15.10
N PRO A 201 12.84 -4.56 14.21
CA PRO A 201 14.24 -4.26 14.48
C PRO A 201 14.46 -3.44 15.76
N VAL A 202 13.59 -2.45 16.00
CA VAL A 202 13.65 -1.62 17.21
C VAL A 202 13.39 -2.46 18.47
N TYR A 203 12.36 -3.32 18.42
CA TYR A 203 12.09 -4.24 19.53
C TYR A 203 13.25 -5.20 19.78
N GLN A 204 13.92 -5.68 18.74
CA GLN A 204 15.10 -6.54 18.90
C GLN A 204 16.25 -5.84 19.57
N GLU A 205 16.50 -4.56 19.26
CA GLU A 205 17.53 -3.76 19.90
C GLU A 205 17.21 -3.53 21.39
N LEU A 206 16.00 -3.09 21.68
CA LEU A 206 15.54 -2.86 23.06
C LEU A 206 15.60 -4.13 23.94
N LEU A 207 15.25 -5.28 23.35
CA LEU A 207 15.28 -6.57 24.07
C LEU A 207 16.70 -7.07 24.36
N LYS A 208 17.73 -6.63 23.63
CA LYS A 208 19.13 -6.98 23.92
C LYS A 208 19.63 -6.38 25.23
N GLU A 209 19.11 -5.21 25.61
CA GLU A 209 19.48 -4.49 26.83
C GLU A 209 18.75 -5.00 28.07
N LEU A 210 17.74 -5.84 27.90
CA LEU A 210 16.87 -6.30 28.98
C LEU A 210 17.12 -7.78 29.31
N PRO A 211 16.98 -8.16 30.60
CA PRO A 211 17.12 -9.55 31.00
C PRO A 211 16.00 -10.40 30.39
N LYS A 212 16.33 -11.63 30.02
CA LYS A 212 15.38 -12.57 29.46
C LYS A 212 14.32 -12.97 30.49
N LYS A 213 13.10 -13.28 30.01
CA LYS A 213 12.06 -13.88 30.84
C LYS A 213 12.61 -15.12 31.54
N ASN A 214 12.27 -15.27 32.85
CA ASN A 214 12.75 -16.30 33.78
C ASN A 214 14.20 -16.14 34.25
N ALA A 215 14.96 -15.13 33.83
CA ALA A 215 16.27 -14.84 34.41
C ALA A 215 16.11 -14.37 35.86
N ARG A 216 17.06 -14.71 36.75
CA ARG A 216 17.14 -14.17 38.09
C ARG A 216 17.99 -12.90 38.07
N VAL A 217 17.45 -11.81 38.55
CA VAL A 217 18.12 -10.49 38.56
C VAL A 217 17.96 -9.84 39.90
N CYS A 218 18.92 -8.99 40.24
CA CYS A 218 18.89 -8.16 41.47
C CYS A 218 18.95 -6.69 41.08
N THR A 219 18.14 -5.86 41.69
CA THR A 219 18.22 -4.39 41.57
C THR A 219 19.41 -3.86 42.38
N LYS A 220 19.85 -2.63 42.04
CA LYS A 220 20.88 -1.94 42.84
C LYS A 220 20.48 -1.73 44.32
N ALA A 221 19.19 -1.75 44.60
CA ALA A 221 18.64 -1.66 45.98
C ALA A 221 18.60 -3.00 46.73
N GLY A 222 19.16 -4.09 46.15
CA GLY A 222 19.24 -5.40 46.78
C GLY A 222 17.99 -6.29 46.61
N LEU A 223 16.96 -5.84 45.91
CA LEU A 223 15.78 -6.66 45.60
C LEU A 223 16.10 -7.64 44.49
N CYS A 224 16.01 -8.94 44.79
CA CYS A 224 16.27 -10.02 43.85
C CYS A 224 14.97 -10.77 43.55
N GLY A 225 14.76 -11.13 42.28
CA GLY A 225 13.59 -11.88 41.83
C GLY A 225 13.78 -12.51 40.49
N LYS A 226 12.79 -13.31 40.07
CA LYS A 226 12.72 -13.90 38.74
C LYS A 226 11.93 -13.01 37.81
N VAL A 227 12.46 -12.71 36.62
CA VAL A 227 11.78 -11.89 35.62
C VAL A 227 10.52 -12.60 35.12
N GLN A 228 9.36 -12.05 35.40
CA GLN A 228 8.07 -12.54 34.99
C GLN A 228 7.67 -11.96 33.64
N LYS A 229 7.82 -10.64 33.48
CA LYS A 229 7.45 -9.90 32.31
C LYS A 229 8.52 -8.87 31.95
N VAL A 230 8.73 -8.65 30.69
CA VAL A 230 9.66 -7.65 30.14
C VAL A 230 8.85 -6.64 29.34
N ASN A 231 9.05 -5.35 29.55
CA ASN A 231 8.46 -4.30 28.73
C ASN A 231 9.57 -3.56 27.98
N PRO A 232 9.83 -3.91 26.71
CA PRO A 232 10.94 -3.33 25.98
C PRO A 232 10.77 -1.82 25.74
N LEU A 233 9.55 -1.33 25.51
CA LEU A 233 9.28 0.09 25.25
C LEU A 233 9.51 0.98 26.48
N LYS A 234 9.26 0.45 27.68
CA LYS A 234 9.50 1.16 28.94
C LYS A 234 10.88 0.89 29.53
N GLY A 235 11.63 -0.07 28.97
CA GLY A 235 12.90 -0.51 29.56
C GLY A 235 12.77 -1.12 30.93
N THR A 236 11.62 -1.74 31.27
CA THR A 236 11.32 -2.25 32.63
C THR A 236 11.04 -3.74 32.63
N VAL A 237 11.26 -4.36 33.79
CA VAL A 237 10.91 -5.76 34.05
C VAL A 237 10.08 -5.87 35.33
N GLU A 238 9.16 -6.84 35.35
CA GLU A 238 8.39 -7.23 36.52
C GLU A 238 9.09 -8.43 37.16
N LEU A 239 9.39 -8.35 38.48
CA LEU A 239 10.01 -9.41 39.21
C LEU A 239 8.98 -10.09 40.13
N HIS A 240 9.20 -11.39 40.33
CA HIS A 240 8.45 -12.23 41.28
C HIS A 240 9.42 -12.90 42.25
#